data_73a29bb967ecb1f56e4bac5df4600821
#
_entry.id   73a29bb967ecb1f56e4bac5df4600821
#
_cell.length_a   1.000
_cell.length_b   1.000
_cell.length_c   1.000
_cell.angle_alpha   90.00
_cell.angle_beta   90.00
_cell.angle_gamma   90.00
#
_symmetry.space_group_name_H-M   'P 1'
#
loop_
_entity.id
_entity.type
_entity.pdbx_description
1 polymer ?
#
loop_
_entity_poly.entity_id
_entity_poly.type
_entity_poly.pdbx_seq_one_letter_code
_entity_poly.pdbx_strand_id
1 'polypeptide(L)'
;MEGHGTIMRKHHILTAVAAAAVFSLGASTLALAGEESTSGGTFTYARSDSTTSFDLHQEITDNNAFAIDKVFESLVTFDNDGNIIDWLAEDHKISDDGLVYTFTLRDGLKFSDGTDVTAEDVRFSIERHLEVGGSLPIEADVKSVEAVDEKTVEITLGTAYTPFLSELANF
;
A
#
# COMPACT_ATOMS: atom_id res chain seq x y z
N MET A 1 -65.30 70.28 -12.46
CA MET A 1 -66.29 69.39 -11.83
C MET A 1 -65.46 68.51 -10.97
N GLU A 2 -65.29 68.92 -9.76
CA GLU A 2 -66.03 68.51 -8.57
C GLU A 2 -65.95 66.99 -8.40
N GLY A 3 -65.57 66.39 -7.29
CA GLY A 3 -65.54 66.91 -5.92
C GLY A 3 -64.77 66.02 -5.03
N HIS A 4 -64.31 66.57 -4.10
CA HIS A 4 -64.32 66.39 -2.61
C HIS A 4 -64.63 65.02 -2.06
N GLY A 5 -63.77 64.61 -1.14
CA GLY A 5 -64.05 63.57 -0.20
C GLY A 5 -62.93 63.35 0.83
N THR A 6 -62.80 64.36 1.65
CA THR A 6 -62.14 64.25 2.97
C THR A 6 -62.89 63.27 3.80
N ILE A 7 -62.22 62.54 4.70
CA ILE A 7 -62.55 62.40 6.13
C ILE A 7 -61.93 61.11 6.72
N MET A 8 -61.22 61.35 7.65
CA MET A 8 -61.14 61.00 9.08
C MET A 8 -60.13 59.95 9.51
N ARG A 9 -59.24 60.51 10.27
CA ARG A 9 -58.44 59.88 11.33
C ARG A 9 -59.21 58.87 12.13
N LYS A 10 -58.65 57.73 12.38
CA LYS A 10 -58.78 57.05 13.67
C LYS A 10 -57.43 56.45 14.09
N HIS A 11 -56.93 57.01 15.15
CA HIS A 11 -55.83 56.47 15.89
C HIS A 11 -56.29 55.19 16.56
N HIS A 12 -55.62 54.10 16.26
CA HIS A 12 -55.58 52.97 17.14
C HIS A 12 -54.12 52.70 17.50
N ILE A 13 -53.84 53.09 18.73
CA ILE A 13 -52.68 52.66 19.46
C ILE A 13 -52.86 51.15 19.64
N LEU A 14 -52.07 50.37 18.96
CA LEU A 14 -51.93 48.94 19.30
C LEU A 14 -50.51 48.73 19.74
N THR A 15 -50.44 48.39 20.99
CA THR A 15 -49.27 47.92 21.73
C THR A 15 -48.41 46.98 20.93
N ALA A 16 -47.19 47.41 20.69
CA ALA A 16 -46.14 46.54 20.14
C ALA A 16 -45.71 45.55 21.23
N VAL A 17 -46.13 44.30 21.06
CA VAL A 17 -45.52 43.17 21.79
C VAL A 17 -44.25 42.84 21.02
N ALA A 18 -43.12 43.29 21.52
CA ALA A 18 -41.82 42.90 21.06
C ALA A 18 -41.60 41.41 21.40
N ALA A 19 -41.90 40.52 20.49
CA ALA A 19 -41.40 39.14 20.55
C ALA A 19 -39.91 39.16 20.16
N ALA A 20 -39.05 39.20 21.15
CA ALA A 20 -37.63 38.95 20.98
C ALA A 20 -37.46 37.48 20.58
N ALA A 21 -37.41 37.23 19.28
CA ALA A 21 -36.90 35.97 18.75
C ALA A 21 -35.41 35.92 19.04
N VAL A 22 -35.03 35.24 20.09
CA VAL A 22 -33.66 34.86 20.36
C VAL A 22 -33.28 33.85 19.29
N PHE A 23 -32.69 34.32 18.20
CA PHE A 23 -31.94 33.47 17.28
C PHE A 23 -30.69 33.01 18.02
N SER A 24 -30.82 31.89 18.73
CA SER A 24 -29.66 31.11 19.14
C SER A 24 -29.01 30.60 17.86
N LEU A 25 -27.99 31.30 17.37
CA LEU A 25 -27.01 30.69 16.47
C LEU A 25 -26.38 29.54 17.26
N GLY A 26 -26.96 28.38 17.10
CA GLY A 26 -26.27 27.16 17.39
C GLY A 26 -25.02 27.11 16.49
N ALA A 27 -23.90 27.51 17.04
CA ALA A 27 -22.62 27.15 16.48
C ALA A 27 -22.57 25.61 16.49
N SER A 28 -23.02 25.03 15.38
CA SER A 28 -22.71 23.64 15.09
C SER A 28 -21.20 23.61 14.92
N THR A 29 -20.49 23.39 16.00
CA THR A 29 -19.15 22.87 15.92
C THR A 29 -19.31 21.54 15.22
N LEU A 30 -19.06 21.52 13.90
CA LEU A 30 -18.66 20.29 13.25
C LEU A 30 -17.40 19.86 14.01
N ALA A 31 -17.59 19.01 15.00
CA ALA A 31 -16.52 18.16 15.45
C ALA A 31 -16.16 17.35 14.22
N LEU A 32 -15.09 17.75 13.55
CA LEU A 32 -14.28 16.83 12.77
C LEU A 32 -13.87 15.78 13.79
N ALA A 33 -14.71 14.75 13.96
CA ALA A 33 -14.25 13.50 14.49
C ALA A 33 -13.10 13.11 13.57
N GLY A 34 -11.87 13.34 14.01
CA GLY A 34 -10.74 12.72 13.40
C GLY A 34 -11.12 11.25 13.38
N GLU A 35 -11.19 10.66 12.20
CA GLU A 35 -11.26 9.22 12.08
C GLU A 35 -10.01 8.72 12.80
N GLU A 36 -10.18 8.30 14.05
CA GLU A 36 -9.20 7.44 14.67
C GLU A 36 -9.15 6.23 13.76
N SER A 37 -8.05 6.10 13.03
CA SER A 37 -7.74 4.91 12.27
C SER A 37 -7.78 3.75 13.25
N THR A 38 -8.93 3.08 13.34
CA THR A 38 -9.06 1.86 14.11
C THR A 38 -8.28 0.79 13.38
N SER A 39 -7.02 0.62 13.77
CA SER A 39 -6.21 -0.50 13.31
C SER A 39 -6.73 -1.77 13.97
N GLY A 40 -7.00 -2.78 13.18
CA GLY A 40 -7.46 -4.08 13.63
C GLY A 40 -8.86 -4.46 13.12
N GLY A 41 -9.25 -5.66 13.39
CA GLY A 41 -10.50 -6.27 12.91
C GLY A 41 -10.25 -7.44 11.98
N THR A 42 -11.32 -8.08 11.54
CA THR A 42 -11.27 -9.20 10.61
C THR A 42 -11.83 -8.76 9.28
N PHE A 43 -11.02 -8.89 8.23
CA PHE A 43 -11.47 -8.75 6.85
C PHE A 43 -11.70 -10.14 6.26
N THR A 44 -12.93 -10.42 5.79
CA THR A 44 -13.27 -11.69 5.18
C THR A 44 -13.40 -11.52 3.68
N TYR A 45 -12.55 -12.23 2.94
CA TYR A 45 -12.60 -12.27 1.49
C TYR A 45 -12.96 -13.70 1.02
N ALA A 46 -14.02 -13.82 0.25
CA ALA A 46 -14.49 -15.09 -0.28
C ALA A 46 -14.07 -15.25 -1.76
N ARG A 47 -13.56 -16.43 -2.11
CA ARG A 47 -13.18 -16.81 -3.47
C ARG A 47 -13.83 -18.13 -3.87
N SER A 48 -13.88 -18.39 -5.17
CA SER A 48 -14.41 -19.64 -5.72
C SER A 48 -13.50 -20.84 -5.49
N ASP A 49 -12.21 -20.60 -5.33
CA ASP A 49 -11.18 -21.62 -5.22
C ASP A 49 -10.37 -21.50 -3.92
N SER A 50 -9.84 -22.62 -3.48
CA SER A 50 -9.03 -22.71 -2.26
C SER A 50 -7.55 -22.52 -2.57
N THR A 51 -6.83 -21.86 -1.66
CA THR A 51 -5.36 -21.87 -1.63
C THR A 51 -4.89 -23.26 -1.22
N THR A 52 -4.04 -23.88 -2.01
CA THR A 52 -3.51 -25.22 -1.78
C THR A 52 -2.14 -25.21 -1.13
N SER A 53 -1.37 -24.14 -1.34
CA SER A 53 -0.03 -23.95 -0.79
C SER A 53 0.26 -22.49 -0.53
N PHE A 54 1.07 -22.22 0.51
CA PHE A 54 1.72 -20.94 0.75
C PHE A 54 3.21 -20.98 0.41
N ASP A 55 3.70 -22.08 -0.14
CA ASP A 55 5.10 -22.16 -0.60
C ASP A 55 5.21 -21.59 -2.01
N LEU A 56 5.54 -20.29 -2.08
CA LEU A 56 5.68 -19.56 -3.33
C LEU A 56 6.78 -20.12 -4.25
N HIS A 57 7.75 -20.85 -3.68
CA HIS A 57 8.85 -21.39 -4.47
C HIS A 57 8.50 -22.71 -5.17
N GLN A 58 7.46 -23.41 -4.76
CA GLN A 58 7.05 -24.68 -5.36
C GLN A 58 5.97 -24.53 -6.41
N GLU A 59 4.88 -23.87 -6.06
CA GLU A 59 3.72 -23.78 -6.93
C GLU A 59 3.03 -22.43 -6.78
N ILE A 60 3.05 -21.65 -7.86
CA ILE A 60 2.26 -20.43 -7.97
C ILE A 60 1.14 -20.69 -8.97
N THR A 61 -0.06 -20.87 -8.45
CA THR A 61 -1.30 -20.78 -9.23
C THR A 61 -1.96 -19.44 -8.97
N ASP A 62 -2.86 -18.98 -9.85
CA ASP A 62 -3.61 -17.72 -9.66
C ASP A 62 -4.30 -17.67 -8.29
N ASN A 63 -4.73 -18.83 -7.78
CA ASN A 63 -5.39 -18.95 -6.48
C ASN A 63 -4.42 -18.82 -5.30
N ASN A 64 -3.23 -19.39 -5.43
CA ASN A 64 -2.18 -19.29 -4.43
C ASN A 64 -1.55 -17.90 -4.42
N ALA A 65 -1.24 -17.33 -5.59
CA ALA A 65 -0.64 -16.00 -5.73
C ALA A 65 -1.42 -14.95 -4.96
N PHE A 66 -2.74 -14.93 -5.08
CA PHE A 66 -3.58 -13.97 -4.35
C PHE A 66 -3.43 -14.06 -2.82
N ALA A 67 -3.24 -15.25 -2.26
CA ALA A 67 -3.03 -15.42 -0.83
C ALA A 67 -1.58 -15.11 -0.43
N ILE A 68 -0.64 -15.49 -1.27
CA ILE A 68 0.80 -15.27 -1.10
C ILE A 68 1.11 -13.77 -1.03
N ASP A 69 0.56 -12.96 -1.93
CA ASP A 69 0.70 -11.49 -1.95
C ASP A 69 0.23 -10.78 -0.67
N LYS A 70 -0.52 -11.47 0.20
CA LYS A 70 -0.99 -10.91 1.48
C LYS A 70 -0.13 -11.34 2.66
N VAL A 71 0.80 -12.23 2.43
CA VAL A 71 1.64 -12.85 3.48
C VAL A 71 3.11 -12.53 3.27
N PHE A 72 3.54 -12.44 2.03
CA PHE A 72 4.94 -12.22 1.67
C PHE A 72 5.13 -10.86 1.00
N GLU A 73 6.34 -10.35 1.12
CA GLU A 73 6.78 -9.11 0.50
C GLU A 73 8.05 -9.38 -0.33
N SER A 74 8.19 -8.67 -1.43
CA SER A 74 9.33 -8.80 -2.35
C SER A 74 10.31 -7.64 -2.19
N LEU A 75 11.51 -7.76 -2.73
CA LEU A 75 12.51 -6.67 -2.75
C LEU A 75 11.99 -5.45 -3.49
N VAL A 76 11.39 -5.68 -4.65
CA VAL A 76 10.77 -4.70 -5.53
C VAL A 76 9.37 -5.17 -5.88
N THR A 77 8.47 -4.27 -6.26
CA THR A 77 7.09 -4.62 -6.64
C THR A 77 6.62 -3.75 -7.80
N PHE A 78 5.42 -3.98 -8.29
CA PHE A 78 4.80 -3.12 -9.31
C PHE A 78 3.86 -2.11 -8.66
N ASP A 79 3.93 -0.86 -9.14
CA ASP A 79 2.92 0.14 -8.84
C ASP A 79 1.63 -0.08 -9.67
N ASN A 80 0.63 0.76 -9.47
CA ASN A 80 -0.64 0.66 -10.21
C ASN A 80 -0.52 0.96 -11.71
N ASP A 81 0.57 1.57 -12.13
CA ASP A 81 0.85 1.90 -13.54
C ASP A 81 1.75 0.83 -14.19
N GLY A 82 2.17 -0.18 -13.43
CA GLY A 82 3.03 -1.29 -13.87
C GLY A 82 4.52 -0.95 -13.87
N ASN A 83 4.94 0.12 -13.21
CA ASN A 83 6.36 0.41 -13.03
C ASN A 83 6.90 -0.38 -11.83
N ILE A 84 8.15 -0.80 -11.92
CA ILE A 84 8.85 -1.44 -10.81
C ILE A 84 9.27 -0.35 -9.82
N ILE A 85 8.93 -0.57 -8.56
CA ILE A 85 9.30 0.29 -7.42
C ILE A 85 9.97 -0.53 -6.34
N ASP A 86 10.84 0.09 -5.56
CA ASP A 86 11.45 -0.51 -4.38
C ASP A 86 10.39 -0.74 -3.30
N TRP A 87 10.44 -1.94 -2.63
CA TRP A 87 9.46 -2.32 -1.61
C TRP A 87 10.12 -2.70 -0.29
N LEU A 88 10.67 -3.92 -0.11
CA LEU A 88 11.57 -4.22 1.02
C LEU A 88 12.92 -3.52 0.86
N ALA A 89 13.36 -3.32 -0.39
CA ALA A 89 14.49 -2.46 -0.67
C ALA A 89 14.12 -0.99 -0.44
N GLU A 90 15.06 -0.20 0.07
CA GLU A 90 15.02 1.26 0.10
C GLU A 90 15.55 1.84 -1.23
N ASP A 91 16.54 1.18 -1.78
CA ASP A 91 17.22 1.56 -3.03
C ASP A 91 17.82 0.32 -3.71
N HIS A 92 17.94 0.37 -5.02
CA HIS A 92 18.68 -0.62 -5.77
C HIS A 92 19.58 0.03 -6.82
N LYS A 93 20.66 -0.66 -7.17
CA LYS A 93 21.61 -0.25 -8.19
C LYS A 93 21.90 -1.39 -9.13
N ILE A 94 22.07 -1.05 -10.40
CA ILE A 94 22.45 -1.98 -11.44
C ILE A 94 23.77 -1.49 -12.03
N SER A 95 24.75 -2.37 -12.15
CA SER A 95 26.02 -2.05 -12.80
C SER A 95 25.83 -1.69 -14.28
N ASP A 96 26.75 -0.90 -14.83
CA ASP A 96 26.68 -0.41 -16.21
C ASP A 96 26.59 -1.54 -17.25
N ASP A 97 27.13 -2.70 -16.93
CA ASP A 97 27.09 -3.90 -17.79
C ASP A 97 25.83 -4.77 -17.57
N GLY A 98 24.99 -4.38 -16.59
CA GLY A 98 23.75 -5.08 -16.28
C GLY A 98 23.94 -6.44 -15.63
N LEU A 99 25.11 -6.72 -15.05
CA LEU A 99 25.42 -8.01 -14.45
C LEU A 99 25.28 -8.05 -12.93
N VAL A 100 25.45 -6.92 -12.24
CA VAL A 100 25.40 -6.85 -10.78
C VAL A 100 24.24 -5.99 -10.33
N TYR A 101 23.41 -6.56 -9.48
CA TYR A 101 22.26 -5.90 -8.84
C TYR A 101 22.51 -5.81 -7.35
N THR A 102 22.56 -4.61 -6.81
CA THR A 102 22.77 -4.35 -5.39
C THR A 102 21.50 -3.75 -4.79
N PHE A 103 20.94 -4.39 -3.78
CA PHE A 103 19.75 -3.93 -3.06
C PHE A 103 20.11 -3.54 -1.64
N THR A 104 19.63 -2.39 -1.18
CA THR A 104 19.75 -1.96 0.20
C THR A 104 18.38 -2.09 0.88
N LEU A 105 18.28 -2.87 1.94
CA LEU A 105 17.03 -3.07 2.69
C LEU A 105 16.67 -1.85 3.52
N ARG A 106 15.38 -1.57 3.67
CA ARG A 106 14.85 -0.54 4.55
C ARG A 106 15.21 -0.80 6.01
N ASP A 107 15.24 0.27 6.80
CA ASP A 107 15.37 0.17 8.24
C ASP A 107 14.11 -0.41 8.90
N GLY A 108 14.32 -1.23 9.93
CA GLY A 108 13.27 -1.69 10.82
C GLY A 108 12.33 -2.73 10.23
N LEU A 109 12.73 -3.41 9.16
CA LEU A 109 11.98 -4.54 8.61
C LEU A 109 11.92 -5.68 9.62
N LYS A 110 10.71 -6.26 9.77
CA LYS A 110 10.49 -7.37 10.70
C LYS A 110 9.58 -8.42 10.10
N PHE A 111 9.88 -9.67 10.43
CA PHE A 111 8.95 -10.77 10.25
C PHE A 111 7.72 -10.62 11.18
N SER A 112 6.68 -11.37 10.90
CA SER A 112 5.43 -11.35 11.69
C SER A 112 5.61 -11.79 13.15
N ASP A 113 6.67 -12.51 13.48
CA ASP A 113 7.04 -12.92 14.84
C ASP A 113 7.88 -11.86 15.58
N GLY A 114 8.23 -10.76 14.90
CA GLY A 114 8.99 -9.63 15.45
C GLY A 114 10.50 -9.73 15.30
N THR A 115 11.03 -10.81 14.71
CA THR A 115 12.47 -10.91 14.39
C THR A 115 12.82 -9.97 13.23
N ASP A 116 14.07 -9.54 13.17
CA ASP A 116 14.54 -8.65 12.12
C ASP A 116 14.70 -9.40 10.80
N VAL A 117 14.31 -8.76 9.69
CA VAL A 117 14.62 -9.21 8.33
C VAL A 117 15.99 -8.68 7.95
N THR A 118 16.85 -9.56 7.48
CA THR A 118 18.23 -9.27 7.11
C THR A 118 18.52 -9.61 5.65
N ALA A 119 19.65 -9.14 5.14
CA ALA A 119 20.14 -9.53 3.81
C ALA A 119 20.39 -11.04 3.68
N GLU A 120 20.71 -11.71 4.78
CA GLU A 120 20.89 -13.17 4.80
C GLU A 120 19.57 -13.92 4.56
N ASP A 121 18.43 -13.40 5.07
CA ASP A 121 17.11 -13.98 4.83
C ASP A 121 16.72 -13.83 3.36
N VAL A 122 17.04 -12.67 2.76
CA VAL A 122 16.84 -12.44 1.32
C VAL A 122 17.70 -13.39 0.48
N ARG A 123 18.99 -13.52 0.81
CA ARG A 123 19.90 -14.47 0.17
C ARG A 123 19.33 -15.89 0.22
N PHE A 124 18.97 -16.35 1.41
CA PHE A 124 18.37 -17.66 1.61
C PHE A 124 17.11 -17.87 0.75
N SER A 125 16.22 -16.88 0.69
CA SER A 125 14.97 -16.96 -0.07
C SER A 125 15.24 -17.13 -1.56
N ILE A 126 16.14 -16.31 -2.14
CA ILE A 126 16.48 -16.36 -3.56
C ILE A 126 17.20 -17.69 -3.90
N GLU A 127 18.18 -18.11 -3.10
CA GLU A 127 18.88 -19.37 -3.30
C GLU A 127 17.93 -20.57 -3.24
N ARG A 128 17.01 -20.57 -2.27
CA ARG A 128 15.98 -21.62 -2.16
C ARG A 128 15.08 -21.62 -3.41
N HIS A 129 14.70 -20.46 -3.91
CA HIS A 129 13.89 -20.38 -5.12
C HIS A 129 14.63 -20.95 -6.35
N LEU A 130 15.89 -20.61 -6.51
CA LEU A 130 16.76 -21.15 -7.58
C LEU A 130 16.91 -22.68 -7.46
N GLU A 131 17.02 -23.23 -6.25
CA GLU A 131 17.15 -24.67 -6.00
C GLU A 131 15.84 -25.41 -6.29
N VAL A 132 14.71 -24.88 -5.85
CA VAL A 132 13.40 -25.53 -6.03
C VAL A 132 12.93 -25.44 -7.47
N GLY A 133 13.17 -24.31 -8.15
CA GLY A 133 12.85 -24.13 -9.57
C GLY A 133 11.39 -24.32 -9.91
N GLY A 134 10.49 -23.84 -9.06
CA GLY A 134 9.03 -24.07 -9.13
C GLY A 134 8.34 -23.63 -10.40
N SER A 135 7.06 -23.29 -10.32
CA SER A 135 6.24 -22.97 -11.50
C SER A 135 6.54 -21.59 -12.14
N LEU A 136 7.21 -20.70 -11.42
CA LEU A 136 7.77 -19.45 -11.95
C LEU A 136 9.26 -19.38 -11.64
N PRO A 137 10.11 -20.07 -12.42
CA PRO A 137 11.54 -20.05 -12.21
C PRO A 137 12.12 -18.67 -12.52
N ILE A 138 13.19 -18.29 -11.82
CA ILE A 138 14.06 -17.19 -12.26
C ILE A 138 14.79 -17.66 -13.51
N GLU A 139 14.54 -17.01 -14.65
CA GLU A 139 15.16 -17.37 -15.93
C GLU A 139 16.55 -16.75 -16.10
N ALA A 140 16.87 -15.73 -15.29
CA ALA A 140 18.18 -15.12 -15.28
C ALA A 140 19.27 -16.14 -14.86
N ASP A 141 20.43 -16.07 -15.51
CA ASP A 141 21.60 -16.90 -15.17
C ASP A 141 22.28 -16.36 -13.91
N VAL A 142 21.67 -16.59 -12.72
CA VAL A 142 22.19 -16.14 -11.43
C VAL A 142 23.45 -16.94 -11.08
N LYS A 143 24.57 -16.26 -10.86
CA LYS A 143 25.87 -16.85 -10.49
C LYS A 143 26.10 -16.85 -8.99
N SER A 144 25.72 -15.76 -8.33
CA SER A 144 25.83 -15.64 -6.87
C SER A 144 24.76 -14.73 -6.31
N VAL A 145 24.41 -14.98 -5.06
CA VAL A 145 23.61 -14.10 -4.20
C VAL A 145 24.38 -13.95 -2.91
N GLU A 146 24.76 -12.74 -2.55
CA GLU A 146 25.62 -12.48 -1.40
C GLU A 146 24.97 -11.46 -0.46
N ALA A 147 24.89 -11.79 0.82
CA ALA A 147 24.64 -10.81 1.88
C ALA A 147 25.95 -10.10 2.21
N VAL A 148 26.16 -8.91 1.63
CA VAL A 148 27.40 -8.14 1.80
C VAL A 148 27.53 -7.62 3.23
N ASP A 149 26.39 -7.23 3.81
CA ASP A 149 26.23 -6.83 5.21
C ASP A 149 24.80 -7.16 5.67
N GLU A 150 24.38 -6.67 6.84
CA GLU A 150 23.04 -6.95 7.39
C GLU A 150 21.89 -6.46 6.52
N LYS A 151 22.14 -5.48 5.63
CA LYS A 151 21.11 -4.83 4.82
C LYS A 151 21.38 -4.86 3.33
N THR A 152 22.55 -5.24 2.90
CA THR A 152 22.96 -5.16 1.51
C THR A 152 23.03 -6.55 0.90
N VAL A 153 22.22 -6.77 -0.14
CA VAL A 153 22.23 -7.99 -0.95
C VAL A 153 22.80 -7.66 -2.33
N GLU A 154 23.75 -8.44 -2.78
CA GLU A 154 24.30 -8.36 -4.13
C GLU A 154 24.00 -9.64 -4.92
N ILE A 155 23.45 -9.47 -6.12
CA ILE A 155 23.10 -10.57 -7.01
C ILE A 155 23.91 -10.40 -8.29
N THR A 156 24.73 -11.40 -8.64
CA THR A 156 25.52 -11.40 -9.85
C THR A 156 24.92 -12.34 -10.89
N LEU A 157 24.72 -11.83 -12.10
CA LEU A 157 24.27 -12.60 -13.26
C LEU A 157 25.44 -12.98 -14.15
N GLY A 158 25.36 -14.13 -14.82
CA GLY A 158 26.35 -14.55 -15.83
C GLY A 158 26.15 -13.90 -17.19
N THR A 159 24.92 -13.40 -17.43
CA THR A 159 24.57 -12.68 -18.69
C THR A 159 23.57 -11.59 -18.31
N ALA A 160 23.71 -10.40 -18.90
CA ALA A 160 22.77 -9.31 -18.67
C ALA A 160 21.34 -9.72 -19.09
N TYR A 161 20.40 -9.55 -18.19
CA TYR A 161 19.01 -9.97 -18.39
C TYR A 161 18.06 -8.88 -17.89
N THR A 162 17.57 -8.07 -18.81
CA THR A 162 16.72 -6.89 -18.49
C THR A 162 15.45 -7.23 -17.71
N PRO A 163 14.74 -8.37 -17.92
CA PRO A 163 13.55 -8.69 -17.16
C PRO A 163 13.78 -9.07 -15.68
N PHE A 164 15.01 -9.19 -15.22
CA PHE A 164 15.35 -9.73 -13.90
C PHE A 164 14.63 -9.01 -12.74
N LEU A 165 14.54 -7.67 -12.77
CA LEU A 165 13.77 -6.94 -11.74
C LEU A 165 12.28 -7.29 -11.77
N SER A 166 11.72 -7.55 -12.95
CA SER A 166 10.33 -7.97 -13.08
C SER A 166 10.10 -9.39 -12.53
N GLU A 167 11.09 -10.26 -12.64
CA GLU A 167 11.04 -11.57 -12.01
C GLU A 167 11.06 -11.43 -10.49
N LEU A 168 11.98 -10.63 -9.94
CA LEU A 168 12.07 -10.39 -8.49
C LEU A 168 10.83 -9.69 -7.91
N ALA A 169 10.06 -8.96 -8.72
CA ALA A 169 8.81 -8.34 -8.28
C ALA A 169 7.65 -9.33 -8.11
N ASN A 170 7.82 -10.57 -8.55
CA ASN A 170 6.82 -11.64 -8.45
C ASN A 170 7.10 -12.63 -7.30
N PHE A 171 8.17 -12.39 -6.50
CA PHE A 171 8.60 -13.30 -5.42
C PHE A 171 8.65 -12.60 -4.07
#